data_fcd50e9a3e4e6dd849c22340a9cd0829
#
_entry.id   fcd50e9a3e4e6dd849c22340a9cd0829
#
_cell.length_a   1.000
_cell.length_b   1.000
_cell.length_c   1.000
_cell.angle_alpha   90.00
_cell.angle_beta   90.00
_cell.angle_gamma   90.00
#
_symmetry.space_group_name_H-M   'P 1'
#
loop_
_entity.id
_entity.type
_entity.pdbx_description
1 polymer ?
#
loop_
_entity_poly.entity_id
_entity_poly.type
_entity_poly.pdbx_seq_one_letter_code
_entity_poly.pdbx_strand_id
1 'polypeptide(L)'
;MIYPATFEQKIGFDRLREQVAARCTMRAARERLAAEGFSTSAREIERRLALADEMRLLLDMEHDFPGGEYPDVDYIVAKLRVEGSFLDVEEVVTLRRALAAIGGIVSFIISREERYPALHARTRGVAAFPEIVQRIDGILDRFGQVKDNASPALQEIRRSIREREGQAAKRLQAVLSAAKGAGIVDADAQISIRDGKAVIPVSAGNKRKLNGFIHDESATGKTFYVEPVE
;
A
#
# COMPACT_ATOMS: atom_id res chain seq x y z
N MET A 1 -24.16 19.75 34.96
CA MET A 1 -22.83 20.28 35.34
C MET A 1 -22.33 19.46 36.51
N ILE A 2 -21.13 18.89 36.45
CA ILE A 2 -20.55 18.17 37.60
C ILE A 2 -19.71 19.15 38.40
N TYR A 3 -19.92 19.15 39.71
CA TYR A 3 -19.20 20.03 40.63
C TYR A 3 -18.42 19.17 41.63
N PRO A 4 -17.17 19.49 41.94
CA PRO A 4 -16.36 20.57 41.37
C PRO A 4 -15.84 20.27 39.95
N ALA A 5 -15.42 21.27 39.20
CA ALA A 5 -14.89 21.13 37.84
C ALA A 5 -13.66 20.16 37.76
N THR A 6 -12.95 20.01 38.88
CA THR A 6 -11.80 19.12 39.05
C THR A 6 -12.19 17.70 39.51
N PHE A 7 -13.48 17.34 39.45
CA PHE A 7 -13.96 16.03 39.94
C PHE A 7 -13.25 14.85 39.25
N GLU A 8 -13.15 14.84 37.92
CA GLU A 8 -12.49 13.77 37.17
C GLU A 8 -11.03 13.58 37.60
N GLN A 9 -10.27 14.65 37.82
CA GLN A 9 -8.90 14.63 38.31
C GLN A 9 -8.80 14.05 39.72
N LYS A 10 -9.73 14.45 40.62
CA LYS A 10 -9.74 13.98 41.99
C LYS A 10 -10.01 12.49 42.14
N ILE A 11 -10.80 11.89 41.23
CA ILE A 11 -11.08 10.44 41.20
C ILE A 11 -10.12 9.68 40.27
N GLY A 12 -9.20 10.35 39.59
CA GLY A 12 -8.26 9.73 38.65
C GLY A 12 -8.89 9.26 37.33
N PHE A 13 -10.09 9.77 36.98
CA PHE A 13 -10.78 9.38 35.75
C PHE A 13 -10.11 9.95 34.50
N ASP A 14 -9.43 11.08 34.62
CA ASP A 14 -8.57 11.65 33.59
C ASP A 14 -7.48 10.67 33.15
N ARG A 15 -6.79 10.01 34.10
CA ARG A 15 -5.77 8.98 33.83
C ARG A 15 -6.36 7.77 33.11
N LEU A 16 -7.55 7.33 33.52
CA LEU A 16 -8.25 6.23 32.85
C LEU A 16 -8.59 6.61 31.40
N ARG A 17 -9.07 7.84 31.17
CA ARG A 17 -9.36 8.36 29.84
C ARG A 17 -8.10 8.39 28.95
N GLU A 18 -6.97 8.83 29.50
CA GLU A 18 -5.68 8.81 28.81
C GLU A 18 -5.24 7.38 28.42
N GLN A 19 -5.40 6.41 29.32
CA GLN A 19 -5.07 5.01 29.04
C GLN A 19 -5.95 4.43 27.92
N VAL A 20 -7.23 4.76 27.89
CA VAL A 20 -8.14 4.32 26.81
C VAL A 20 -7.78 5.03 25.50
N ALA A 21 -7.48 6.35 25.56
CA ALA A 21 -7.05 7.11 24.38
C ALA A 21 -5.77 6.57 23.75
N ALA A 22 -4.82 6.11 24.58
CA ALA A 22 -3.58 5.51 24.11
C ALA A 22 -3.81 4.18 23.34
N ARG A 23 -4.92 3.50 23.58
CA ARG A 23 -5.31 2.28 22.87
C ARG A 23 -6.11 2.55 21.59
N CYS A 24 -6.59 3.78 21.38
CA CYS A 24 -7.31 4.15 20.17
C CYS A 24 -6.32 4.29 19.01
N THR A 25 -6.48 3.51 17.96
CA THR A 25 -5.65 3.56 16.74
C THR A 25 -6.01 4.75 15.85
N MET A 26 -7.31 5.12 15.80
CA MET A 26 -7.80 6.21 14.97
C MET A 26 -7.81 7.55 15.73
N ARG A 27 -7.42 8.63 15.04
CA ARG A 27 -7.48 9.99 15.57
C ARG A 27 -8.92 10.38 15.97
N ALA A 28 -9.89 10.12 15.09
CA ALA A 28 -11.30 10.41 15.35
C ALA A 28 -11.84 9.69 16.61
N ALA A 29 -11.36 8.49 16.93
CA ALA A 29 -11.74 7.78 18.15
C ALA A 29 -11.18 8.49 19.40
N ARG A 30 -9.93 8.97 19.35
CA ARG A 30 -9.31 9.75 20.44
C ARG A 30 -10.03 11.06 20.68
N GLU A 31 -10.36 11.78 19.60
CA GLU A 31 -11.09 13.06 19.68
C GLU A 31 -12.49 12.87 20.27
N ARG A 32 -13.22 11.82 19.86
CA ARG A 32 -14.52 11.47 20.45
C ARG A 32 -14.41 11.12 21.93
N LEU A 33 -13.41 10.33 22.31
CA LEU A 33 -13.18 9.98 23.71
C LEU A 33 -12.86 11.22 24.55
N ALA A 34 -12.05 12.14 24.01
CA ALA A 34 -11.74 13.40 24.70
C ALA A 34 -12.96 14.31 24.86
N ALA A 35 -13.86 14.31 23.88
CA ALA A 35 -15.11 15.10 23.92
C ALA A 35 -16.22 14.41 24.75
N GLU A 36 -16.02 13.15 25.16
CA GLU A 36 -17.04 12.39 25.90
C GLU A 36 -17.23 12.96 27.30
N GLY A 37 -18.46 13.27 27.63
CA GLY A 37 -18.85 13.85 28.91
C GLY A 37 -19.85 12.99 29.67
N PHE A 38 -20.21 13.43 30.85
CA PHE A 38 -21.23 12.80 31.64
C PHE A 38 -22.62 12.99 31.04
N SER A 39 -23.40 11.92 31.03
CA SER A 39 -24.80 11.96 30.62
C SER A 39 -25.71 11.86 31.82
N THR A 40 -26.82 12.60 31.79
CA THR A 40 -27.92 12.52 32.78
C THR A 40 -29.13 11.75 32.22
N SER A 41 -29.10 11.34 30.97
CA SER A 41 -30.14 10.58 30.32
C SER A 41 -29.95 9.07 30.60
N ALA A 42 -30.83 8.47 31.37
CA ALA A 42 -30.81 7.03 31.66
C ALA A 42 -30.80 6.21 30.37
N ARG A 43 -31.66 6.55 29.41
CA ARG A 43 -31.74 5.88 28.08
C ARG A 43 -30.42 5.92 27.33
N GLU A 44 -29.73 7.05 27.36
CA GLU A 44 -28.43 7.19 26.68
C GLU A 44 -27.33 6.39 27.38
N ILE A 45 -27.33 6.39 28.70
CA ILE A 45 -26.40 5.60 29.52
C ILE A 45 -26.61 4.10 29.24
N GLU A 46 -27.84 3.60 29.30
CA GLU A 46 -28.19 2.22 29.01
C GLU A 46 -27.76 1.80 27.60
N ARG A 47 -28.01 2.65 26.61
CA ARG A 47 -27.58 2.42 25.23
C ARG A 47 -26.07 2.29 25.11
N ARG A 48 -25.30 3.13 25.78
CA ARG A 48 -23.82 3.08 25.76
C ARG A 48 -23.28 1.87 26.48
N LEU A 49 -23.87 1.51 27.60
CA LEU A 49 -23.52 0.30 28.35
C LEU A 49 -23.80 -0.95 27.51
N ALA A 50 -24.96 -1.03 26.86
CA ALA A 50 -25.29 -2.14 25.98
C ALA A 50 -24.26 -2.30 24.83
N LEU A 51 -23.88 -1.20 24.18
CA LEU A 51 -22.84 -1.23 23.13
C LEU A 51 -21.49 -1.73 23.66
N ALA A 52 -21.09 -1.27 24.84
CA ALA A 52 -19.83 -1.68 25.44
C ALA A 52 -19.84 -3.16 25.85
N ASP A 53 -20.95 -3.64 26.42
CA ASP A 53 -21.10 -5.03 26.84
C ASP A 53 -21.18 -5.98 25.64
N GLU A 54 -21.96 -5.64 24.62
CA GLU A 54 -22.01 -6.42 23.38
C GLU A 54 -20.65 -6.47 22.68
N MET A 55 -19.92 -5.37 22.64
CA MET A 55 -18.57 -5.35 22.04
C MET A 55 -17.58 -6.20 22.84
N ARG A 56 -17.64 -6.15 24.17
CA ARG A 56 -16.85 -7.01 25.04
C ARG A 56 -17.19 -8.49 24.81
N LEU A 57 -18.48 -8.84 24.79
CA LEU A 57 -18.94 -10.19 24.53
C LEU A 57 -18.51 -10.69 23.14
N LEU A 58 -18.61 -9.83 22.12
CA LEU A 58 -18.17 -10.15 20.77
C LEU A 58 -16.67 -10.46 20.72
N LEU A 59 -15.83 -9.63 21.36
CA LEU A 59 -14.38 -9.84 21.41
C LEU A 59 -13.99 -11.10 22.18
N ASP A 60 -14.76 -11.48 23.21
CA ASP A 60 -14.50 -12.67 24.00
C ASP A 60 -14.94 -13.97 23.28
N MET A 61 -15.99 -13.90 22.47
CA MET A 61 -16.65 -15.10 21.94
C MET A 61 -16.43 -15.33 20.43
N GLU A 62 -16.12 -14.28 19.68
CA GLU A 62 -16.02 -14.35 18.22
C GLU A 62 -14.56 -14.19 17.78
N HIS A 63 -13.87 -15.32 17.61
CA HIS A 63 -12.46 -15.33 17.21
C HIS A 63 -12.24 -14.92 15.75
N ASP A 64 -13.29 -14.95 14.93
CA ASP A 64 -13.30 -14.59 13.52
C ASP A 64 -13.78 -13.15 13.26
N PHE A 65 -13.99 -12.35 14.33
CA PHE A 65 -14.32 -10.95 14.17
C PHE A 65 -13.23 -10.23 13.38
N PRO A 66 -13.58 -9.50 12.30
CA PRO A 66 -12.61 -8.81 11.46
C PRO A 66 -12.04 -7.54 12.15
N GLY A 67 -11.62 -7.72 13.41
CA GLY A 67 -10.92 -6.73 14.21
C GLY A 67 -9.48 -6.64 13.75
N GLY A 68 -9.09 -5.52 13.16
CA GLY A 68 -7.74 -5.33 12.64
C GLY A 68 -7.32 -3.88 12.65
N GLU A 69 -6.37 -3.54 11.81
CA GLU A 69 -5.98 -2.16 11.58
C GLU A 69 -7.09 -1.43 10.80
N TYR A 70 -7.53 -0.33 11.37
CA TYR A 70 -8.46 0.61 10.74
C TYR A 70 -7.67 1.85 10.30
N PRO A 71 -7.22 1.94 9.03
CA PRO A 71 -6.46 3.09 8.60
C PRO A 71 -7.32 4.35 8.63
N ASP A 72 -6.71 5.46 9.05
CA ASP A 72 -7.34 6.78 8.98
C ASP A 72 -7.37 7.23 7.51
N VAL A 73 -8.58 7.46 7.00
CA VAL A 73 -8.82 7.87 5.60
C VAL A 73 -9.44 9.26 5.49
N ASP A 74 -9.55 9.99 6.58
CA ASP A 74 -10.19 11.31 6.58
C ASP A 74 -9.50 12.27 5.61
N TYR A 75 -8.17 12.23 5.56
CA TYR A 75 -7.38 13.04 4.63
C TYR A 75 -7.61 12.64 3.17
N ILE A 76 -7.79 11.34 2.88
CA ILE A 76 -8.08 10.83 1.53
C ILE A 76 -9.47 11.33 1.08
N VAL A 77 -10.46 11.20 1.97
CA VAL A 77 -11.83 11.66 1.71
C VAL A 77 -11.87 13.18 1.50
N ALA A 78 -11.12 13.93 2.31
CA ALA A 78 -10.99 15.38 2.16
C ALA A 78 -10.35 15.75 0.82
N LYS A 79 -9.28 15.05 0.41
CA LYS A 79 -8.60 15.24 -0.88
C LYS A 79 -9.53 14.98 -2.06
N LEU A 80 -10.32 13.91 -2.01
CA LEU A 80 -11.27 13.54 -3.08
C LEU A 80 -12.44 14.53 -3.27
N ARG A 81 -12.69 15.42 -2.30
CA ARG A 81 -13.70 16.48 -2.46
C ARG A 81 -13.23 17.62 -3.37
N VAL A 82 -11.94 17.68 -3.64
CA VAL A 82 -11.36 18.72 -4.50
C VAL A 82 -11.42 18.21 -5.95
N GLU A 83 -12.10 18.96 -6.81
CA GLU A 83 -12.22 18.65 -8.23
C GLU A 83 -10.83 18.59 -8.90
N GLY A 84 -10.60 17.59 -9.74
CA GLY A 84 -9.31 17.35 -10.39
C GLY A 84 -8.25 16.70 -9.51
N SER A 85 -8.56 16.40 -8.24
CA SER A 85 -7.65 15.64 -7.38
C SER A 85 -7.54 14.18 -7.83
N PHE A 86 -6.43 13.55 -7.47
CA PHE A 86 -6.20 12.11 -7.68
C PHE A 86 -5.52 11.50 -6.46
N LEU A 87 -5.67 10.20 -6.32
CA LEU A 87 -4.99 9.41 -5.30
C LEU A 87 -3.76 8.74 -5.89
N ASP A 88 -2.67 8.71 -5.14
CA ASP A 88 -1.54 7.84 -5.46
C ASP A 88 -1.85 6.37 -5.09
N VAL A 89 -0.95 5.46 -5.43
CA VAL A 89 -1.16 4.03 -5.22
C VAL A 89 -1.29 3.69 -3.73
N GLU A 90 -0.51 4.31 -2.86
CA GLU A 90 -0.53 4.06 -1.42
C GLU A 90 -1.85 4.54 -0.79
N GLU A 91 -2.35 5.69 -1.22
CA GLU A 91 -3.65 6.22 -0.82
C GLU A 91 -4.79 5.30 -1.28
N VAL A 92 -4.72 4.75 -2.49
CA VAL A 92 -5.72 3.79 -3.01
C VAL A 92 -5.69 2.48 -2.21
N VAL A 93 -4.51 1.96 -1.89
CA VAL A 93 -4.35 0.76 -1.03
C VAL A 93 -4.94 1.02 0.35
N THR A 94 -4.67 2.18 0.93
CA THR A 94 -5.18 2.58 2.25
C THR A 94 -6.70 2.69 2.24
N LEU A 95 -7.28 3.35 1.24
CA LEU A 95 -8.72 3.46 1.05
C LEU A 95 -9.38 2.08 0.87
N ARG A 96 -8.79 1.22 0.04
CA ARG A 96 -9.27 -0.16 -0.16
C ARG A 96 -9.31 -0.94 1.15
N ARG A 97 -8.25 -0.84 1.99
CA ARG A 97 -8.18 -1.51 3.29
C ARG A 97 -9.27 -1.00 4.23
N ALA A 98 -9.48 0.30 4.30
CA ALA A 98 -10.54 0.90 5.12
C ALA A 98 -11.93 0.43 4.68
N LEU A 99 -12.24 0.48 3.38
CA LEU A 99 -13.53 0.05 2.84
C LEU A 99 -13.77 -1.45 3.07
N ALA A 100 -12.76 -2.29 2.89
CA ALA A 100 -12.85 -3.72 3.15
C ALA A 100 -13.08 -4.02 4.64
N ALA A 101 -12.40 -3.30 5.55
CA ALA A 101 -12.59 -3.43 6.99
C ALA A 101 -14.00 -3.04 7.41
N ILE A 102 -14.50 -1.90 6.93
CA ILE A 102 -15.88 -1.45 7.20
C ILE A 102 -16.89 -2.48 6.69
N GLY A 103 -16.73 -2.94 5.44
CA GLY A 103 -17.61 -3.94 4.84
C GLY A 103 -17.62 -5.26 5.61
N GLY A 104 -16.45 -5.73 6.04
CA GLY A 104 -16.29 -6.93 6.84
C GLY A 104 -17.00 -6.83 8.20
N ILE A 105 -16.79 -5.71 8.92
CA ILE A 105 -17.42 -5.47 10.21
C ILE A 105 -18.95 -5.42 10.10
N VAL A 106 -19.43 -4.62 9.12
CA VAL A 106 -20.88 -4.45 8.90
C VAL A 106 -21.52 -5.79 8.57
N SER A 107 -20.95 -6.56 7.66
CA SER A 107 -21.44 -7.88 7.28
C SER A 107 -21.42 -8.87 8.45
N PHE A 108 -20.35 -8.84 9.24
CA PHE A 108 -20.21 -9.69 10.43
C PHE A 108 -21.30 -9.42 11.46
N ILE A 109 -21.55 -8.14 11.77
CA ILE A 109 -22.56 -7.73 12.76
C ILE A 109 -23.97 -8.05 12.26
N ILE A 110 -24.25 -7.76 10.97
CA ILE A 110 -25.57 -8.06 10.38
C ILE A 110 -25.88 -9.56 10.44
N SER A 111 -24.91 -10.42 10.18
CA SER A 111 -25.11 -11.89 10.26
C SER A 111 -25.38 -12.41 11.67
N ARG A 112 -25.22 -11.57 12.71
CA ARG A 112 -25.39 -11.89 14.12
C ARG A 112 -26.31 -10.90 14.86
N GLU A 113 -27.27 -10.32 14.13
CA GLU A 113 -28.14 -9.24 14.63
C GLU A 113 -28.91 -9.61 15.90
N GLU A 114 -29.36 -10.87 16.02
CA GLU A 114 -30.08 -11.38 17.19
C GLU A 114 -29.18 -11.41 18.44
N ARG A 115 -27.89 -11.67 18.24
CA ARG A 115 -26.93 -11.80 19.34
C ARG A 115 -26.36 -10.45 19.79
N TYR A 116 -26.23 -9.51 18.85
CA TYR A 116 -25.63 -8.19 19.09
C TYR A 116 -26.55 -7.05 18.58
N PRO A 117 -27.76 -6.90 19.14
CA PRO A 117 -28.75 -5.95 18.63
C PRO A 117 -28.34 -4.49 18.77
N ALA A 118 -27.60 -4.11 19.81
CA ALA A 118 -27.13 -2.74 19.99
C ALA A 118 -26.03 -2.39 18.98
N LEU A 119 -25.09 -3.30 18.70
CA LEU A 119 -24.10 -3.16 17.65
C LEU A 119 -24.76 -3.14 16.27
N HIS A 120 -25.73 -4.03 16.01
CA HIS A 120 -26.48 -4.03 14.76
C HIS A 120 -27.21 -2.70 14.54
N ALA A 121 -27.82 -2.11 15.58
CA ALA A 121 -28.43 -0.80 15.48
C ALA A 121 -27.44 0.30 15.05
N ARG A 122 -26.14 0.14 15.34
CA ARG A 122 -25.07 1.07 14.91
C ARG A 122 -24.68 0.91 13.45
N THR A 123 -24.91 -0.25 12.84
CA THR A 123 -24.62 -0.48 11.42
C THR A 123 -25.70 0.10 10.50
N ARG A 124 -26.86 0.48 11.05
CA ARG A 124 -27.94 1.09 10.26
C ARG A 124 -27.47 2.38 9.61
N GLY A 125 -27.60 2.45 8.30
CA GLY A 125 -27.17 3.60 7.50
C GLY A 125 -25.66 3.63 7.17
N VAL A 126 -24.90 2.62 7.58
CA VAL A 126 -23.53 2.45 7.12
C VAL A 126 -23.55 1.71 5.79
N ALA A 127 -23.15 2.40 4.72
CA ALA A 127 -23.01 1.77 3.41
C ALA A 127 -21.66 1.08 3.28
N ALA A 128 -21.66 -0.17 2.88
CA ALA A 128 -20.48 -0.86 2.37
C ALA A 128 -20.43 -0.64 0.85
N PHE A 129 -19.23 -0.48 0.30
CA PHE A 129 -19.01 -0.24 -1.13
C PHE A 129 -18.16 -1.36 -1.74
N PRO A 130 -18.67 -2.60 -1.81
CA PRO A 130 -17.92 -3.74 -2.32
C PRO A 130 -17.49 -3.56 -3.78
N GLU A 131 -18.27 -2.84 -4.57
CA GLU A 131 -17.98 -2.52 -5.96
C GLU A 131 -16.73 -1.64 -6.12
N ILE A 132 -16.48 -0.73 -5.18
CA ILE A 132 -15.25 0.08 -5.16
C ILE A 132 -14.06 -0.80 -4.84
N VAL A 133 -14.18 -1.66 -3.82
CA VAL A 133 -13.13 -2.61 -3.44
C VAL A 133 -12.80 -3.54 -4.60
N GLN A 134 -13.80 -4.12 -5.27
CA GLN A 134 -13.62 -4.99 -6.43
C GLN A 134 -12.93 -4.26 -7.59
N ARG A 135 -13.30 -3.00 -7.84
CA ARG A 135 -12.68 -2.19 -8.89
C ARG A 135 -11.20 -1.92 -8.59
N ILE A 136 -10.87 -1.61 -7.34
CA ILE A 136 -9.48 -1.44 -6.91
C ILE A 136 -8.72 -2.77 -7.03
N ASP A 137 -9.32 -3.88 -6.61
CA ASP A 137 -8.74 -5.22 -6.73
C ASP A 137 -8.55 -5.65 -8.20
N GLY A 138 -9.29 -5.08 -9.13
CA GLY A 138 -9.06 -5.23 -10.57
C GLY A 138 -7.78 -4.54 -11.06
N ILE A 139 -7.37 -3.46 -10.39
CA ILE A 139 -6.23 -2.61 -10.76
C ILE A 139 -4.95 -3.01 -10.00
N LEU A 140 -5.09 -3.28 -8.70
CA LEU A 140 -3.97 -3.61 -7.81
C LEU A 140 -3.91 -5.11 -7.52
N ASP A 141 -2.70 -5.60 -7.32
CA ASP A 141 -2.46 -6.95 -6.81
C ASP A 141 -2.46 -6.98 -5.27
N ARG A 142 -2.26 -8.16 -4.69
CA ARG A 142 -2.21 -8.37 -3.24
C ARG A 142 -1.08 -7.62 -2.51
N PHE A 143 -0.07 -7.16 -3.25
CA PHE A 143 1.05 -6.41 -2.73
C PHE A 143 0.89 -4.90 -2.92
N GLY A 144 -0.23 -4.46 -3.48
CA GLY A 144 -0.49 -3.06 -3.79
C GLY A 144 0.23 -2.57 -5.06
N GLN A 145 0.70 -3.48 -5.94
CA GLN A 145 1.32 -3.13 -7.21
C GLN A 145 0.25 -3.04 -8.31
N VAL A 146 0.42 -2.11 -9.23
CA VAL A 146 -0.48 -1.99 -10.39
C VAL A 146 -0.29 -3.20 -11.31
N LYS A 147 -1.36 -3.98 -11.50
CA LYS A 147 -1.37 -5.16 -12.35
C LYS A 147 -1.03 -4.81 -13.80
N ASP A 148 -0.39 -5.73 -14.50
CA ASP A 148 -0.08 -5.55 -15.92
C ASP A 148 -1.34 -5.33 -16.77
N ASN A 149 -2.43 -5.98 -16.41
CA ASN A 149 -3.73 -5.92 -17.07
C ASN A 149 -4.69 -4.89 -16.46
N ALA A 150 -4.20 -3.94 -15.66
CA ALA A 150 -5.03 -2.88 -15.06
C ALA A 150 -5.74 -2.01 -16.13
N SER A 151 -5.15 -1.90 -17.32
CA SER A 151 -5.84 -1.42 -18.52
C SER A 151 -5.26 -2.09 -19.78
N PRO A 152 -6.04 -2.20 -20.88
CA PRO A 152 -5.55 -2.75 -22.13
C PRO A 152 -4.31 -2.02 -22.66
N ALA A 153 -4.30 -0.69 -22.59
CA ALA A 153 -3.15 0.12 -23.02
C ALA A 153 -1.88 -0.15 -22.19
N LEU A 154 -2.01 -0.26 -20.85
CA LEU A 154 -0.88 -0.57 -19.99
C LEU A 154 -0.33 -1.96 -20.28
N GLN A 155 -1.19 -2.93 -20.49
CA GLN A 155 -0.81 -4.31 -20.84
C GLN A 155 -0.01 -4.35 -22.14
N GLU A 156 -0.47 -3.63 -23.16
CA GLU A 156 0.23 -3.56 -24.45
C GLU A 156 1.59 -2.86 -24.34
N ILE A 157 1.63 -1.71 -23.64
CA ILE A 157 2.88 -0.97 -23.42
C ILE A 157 3.90 -1.86 -22.68
N ARG A 158 3.51 -2.48 -21.57
CA ARG A 158 4.42 -3.34 -20.80
C ARG A 158 4.87 -4.57 -21.60
N ARG A 159 3.98 -5.13 -22.45
CA ARG A 159 4.36 -6.20 -23.36
C ARG A 159 5.41 -5.71 -24.37
N SER A 160 5.16 -4.57 -25.00
CA SER A 160 6.08 -3.97 -25.97
C SER A 160 7.45 -3.64 -25.36
N ILE A 161 7.47 -3.16 -24.12
CA ILE A 161 8.73 -2.92 -23.39
C ILE A 161 9.51 -4.23 -23.25
N ARG A 162 8.87 -5.29 -22.69
CA ARG A 162 9.53 -6.60 -22.51
C ARG A 162 10.03 -7.21 -23.83
N GLU A 163 9.26 -7.07 -24.90
CA GLU A 163 9.67 -7.55 -26.24
C GLU A 163 10.90 -6.80 -26.74
N ARG A 164 10.92 -5.46 -26.61
CA ARG A 164 12.06 -4.62 -27.01
C ARG A 164 13.30 -4.90 -26.16
N GLU A 165 13.15 -5.03 -24.85
CA GLU A 165 14.24 -5.41 -23.94
C GLU A 165 14.81 -6.79 -24.31
N GLY A 166 13.94 -7.75 -24.59
CA GLY A 166 14.36 -9.08 -25.05
C GLY A 166 15.07 -9.05 -26.40
N GLN A 167 14.63 -8.20 -27.34
CA GLN A 167 15.31 -8.00 -28.63
C GLN A 167 16.67 -7.36 -28.45
N ALA A 168 16.77 -6.31 -27.63
CA ALA A 168 18.02 -5.62 -27.32
C ALA A 168 19.04 -6.59 -26.68
N ALA A 169 18.60 -7.38 -25.70
CA ALA A 169 19.45 -8.39 -25.07
C ALA A 169 19.97 -9.44 -26.07
N LYS A 170 19.11 -9.92 -26.98
CA LYS A 170 19.50 -10.88 -28.03
C LYS A 170 20.51 -10.27 -29.00
N ARG A 171 20.30 -9.03 -29.45
CA ARG A 171 21.23 -8.33 -30.32
C ARG A 171 22.59 -8.15 -29.65
N LEU A 172 22.60 -7.67 -28.43
CA LEU A 172 23.84 -7.48 -27.67
C LEU A 172 24.60 -8.80 -27.47
N GLN A 173 23.91 -9.91 -27.24
CA GLN A 173 24.50 -11.21 -27.13
C GLN A 173 25.07 -11.69 -28.48
N ALA A 174 24.43 -11.38 -29.61
CA ALA A 174 24.92 -11.68 -30.93
C ALA A 174 26.22 -10.87 -31.24
N VAL A 175 26.22 -9.57 -30.87
CA VAL A 175 27.42 -8.71 -31.01
C VAL A 175 28.58 -9.26 -30.18
N LEU A 176 28.32 -9.65 -28.91
CA LEU A 176 29.34 -10.26 -28.06
C LEU A 176 29.89 -11.56 -28.68
N SER A 177 29.00 -12.44 -29.20
CA SER A 177 29.41 -13.71 -29.82
C SER A 177 30.25 -13.48 -31.08
N ALA A 178 29.87 -12.51 -31.92
CA ALA A 178 30.63 -12.12 -33.10
C ALA A 178 32.00 -11.52 -32.72
N ALA A 179 32.06 -10.67 -31.71
CA ALA A 179 33.29 -10.07 -31.21
C ALA A 179 34.25 -11.12 -30.61
N LYS A 180 33.72 -12.12 -29.91
CA LYS A 180 34.50 -13.30 -29.46
C LYS A 180 35.07 -14.10 -30.64
N GLY A 181 34.23 -14.41 -31.61
CA GLY A 181 34.66 -15.16 -32.82
C GLY A 181 35.73 -14.40 -33.64
N ALA A 182 35.71 -13.08 -33.64
CA ALA A 182 36.70 -12.23 -34.30
C ALA A 182 37.96 -11.96 -33.45
N GLY A 183 38.03 -12.46 -32.20
CA GLY A 183 39.15 -12.22 -31.28
C GLY A 183 39.26 -10.75 -30.83
N ILE A 184 38.17 -10.00 -30.88
CA ILE A 184 38.10 -8.59 -30.44
C ILE A 184 37.97 -8.54 -28.94
N VAL A 185 37.24 -9.46 -28.33
CA VAL A 185 37.05 -9.62 -26.89
C VAL A 185 37.50 -10.97 -26.43
N ASP A 186 37.82 -11.12 -25.14
CA ASP A 186 38.27 -12.36 -24.54
C ASP A 186 37.12 -13.43 -24.58
N ALA A 187 37.49 -14.70 -24.64
CA ALA A 187 36.52 -15.78 -24.73
C ALA A 187 35.56 -15.85 -23.53
N ASP A 188 36.04 -15.46 -22.37
CA ASP A 188 35.29 -15.39 -21.12
C ASP A 188 34.56 -14.05 -20.87
N ALA A 189 34.71 -13.07 -21.78
CA ALA A 189 34.02 -11.79 -21.68
C ALA A 189 32.50 -11.95 -21.53
N GLN A 190 31.91 -11.17 -20.64
CA GLN A 190 30.47 -11.15 -20.40
C GLN A 190 29.95 -9.71 -20.49
N ILE A 191 28.69 -9.59 -20.87
CA ILE A 191 27.97 -8.32 -20.82
C ILE A 191 27.89 -7.86 -19.37
N SER A 192 28.19 -6.59 -19.11
CA SER A 192 28.05 -5.96 -17.81
C SER A 192 27.22 -4.70 -17.90
N ILE A 193 26.70 -4.24 -16.76
CA ILE A 193 26.00 -2.95 -16.68
C ILE A 193 26.93 -1.91 -16.05
N ARG A 194 27.09 -0.78 -16.74
CA ARG A 194 27.84 0.41 -16.27
C ARG A 194 26.96 1.62 -16.46
N ASP A 195 26.72 2.36 -15.40
CA ASP A 195 25.86 3.56 -15.41
C ASP A 195 24.49 3.35 -16.10
N GLY A 196 23.90 2.18 -15.86
CA GLY A 196 22.61 1.80 -16.45
C GLY A 196 22.68 1.37 -17.92
N LYS A 197 23.91 1.27 -18.52
CA LYS A 197 24.15 0.84 -19.90
C LYS A 197 24.71 -0.56 -19.94
N ALA A 198 24.23 -1.35 -20.90
CA ALA A 198 24.76 -2.68 -21.15
C ALA A 198 26.00 -2.57 -22.05
N VAL A 199 27.13 -3.01 -21.55
CA VAL A 199 28.44 -2.83 -22.18
C VAL A 199 29.20 -4.15 -22.33
N ILE A 200 30.07 -4.19 -23.32
CA ILE A 200 30.98 -5.29 -23.59
C ILE A 200 32.39 -4.86 -23.18
N PRO A 201 33.11 -5.66 -22.37
CA PRO A 201 34.50 -5.38 -22.04
C PRO A 201 35.42 -5.69 -23.23
N VAL A 202 36.19 -4.70 -23.67
CA VAL A 202 37.12 -4.79 -24.82
C VAL A 202 38.50 -4.39 -24.37
N SER A 203 39.54 -5.16 -24.76
CA SER A 203 40.91 -4.80 -24.45
C SER A 203 41.34 -3.50 -25.12
N ALA A 204 42.26 -2.74 -24.49
CA ALA A 204 42.74 -1.43 -24.97
C ALA A 204 43.21 -1.47 -26.43
N GLY A 205 43.89 -2.56 -26.87
CA GLY A 205 44.34 -2.73 -28.23
C GLY A 205 43.24 -2.91 -29.27
N ASN A 206 42.07 -3.37 -28.83
CA ASN A 206 40.91 -3.68 -29.69
C ASN A 206 39.75 -2.66 -29.60
N LYS A 207 39.85 -1.62 -28.75
CA LYS A 207 38.78 -0.69 -28.46
C LYS A 207 38.14 0.02 -29.69
N ARG A 208 38.87 0.11 -30.80
CA ARG A 208 38.37 0.70 -32.06
C ARG A 208 37.78 -0.32 -33.01
N LYS A 209 37.90 -1.65 -32.73
CA LYS A 209 37.39 -2.71 -33.58
C LYS A 209 35.91 -3.04 -33.28
N LEU A 210 35.44 -2.72 -32.08
CA LEU A 210 34.02 -2.79 -31.73
C LEU A 210 33.42 -1.40 -31.92
N ASN A 211 32.48 -1.27 -32.86
CA ASN A 211 31.79 0.00 -33.09
C ASN A 211 30.83 0.29 -31.95
N GLY A 212 31.03 1.39 -31.21
CA GLY A 212 30.23 1.72 -30.04
C GLY A 212 30.74 2.93 -29.26
N PHE A 213 30.05 3.23 -28.19
CA PHE A 213 30.39 4.29 -27.26
C PHE A 213 31.14 3.71 -26.03
N ILE A 214 32.27 4.31 -25.70
CA ILE A 214 33.01 3.93 -24.49
C ILE A 214 32.36 4.66 -23.30
N HIS A 215 31.87 3.89 -22.33
CA HIS A 215 31.24 4.41 -21.13
C HIS A 215 32.16 4.43 -19.91
N ASP A 216 33.13 3.49 -19.87
CA ASP A 216 34.00 3.34 -18.72
C ASP A 216 35.32 2.69 -19.13
N GLU A 217 36.34 2.80 -18.25
CA GLU A 217 37.60 2.07 -18.39
C GLU A 217 38.00 1.43 -17.05
N SER A 218 38.74 0.32 -17.10
CA SER A 218 39.27 -0.29 -15.91
C SER A 218 40.33 0.61 -15.27
N ALA A 219 40.50 0.53 -13.93
CA ALA A 219 41.49 1.31 -13.18
C ALA A 219 42.92 1.22 -13.75
N THR A 220 43.24 0.14 -14.46
CA THR A 220 44.54 -0.08 -15.10
C THR A 220 44.60 0.40 -16.56
N GLY A 221 43.50 0.91 -17.11
CA GLY A 221 43.38 1.31 -18.52
C GLY A 221 43.49 0.16 -19.54
N LYS A 222 43.47 -1.10 -19.08
CA LYS A 222 43.62 -2.27 -19.95
C LYS A 222 42.32 -2.71 -20.62
N THR A 223 41.17 -2.41 -20.02
CA THR A 223 39.85 -2.80 -20.51
C THR A 223 38.95 -1.58 -20.64
N PHE A 224 38.28 -1.47 -21.77
CA PHE A 224 37.27 -0.45 -22.06
C PHE A 224 35.88 -1.10 -22.09
N TYR A 225 34.90 -0.44 -21.54
CA TYR A 225 33.52 -0.89 -21.53
C TYR A 225 32.74 -0.16 -22.61
N VAL A 226 32.39 -0.90 -23.67
CA VAL A 226 31.81 -0.34 -24.89
C VAL A 226 30.35 -0.73 -25.02
N GLU A 227 29.45 0.27 -25.17
CA GLU A 227 28.07 0.08 -25.61
C GLU A 227 28.06 0.00 -27.15
N PRO A 228 27.70 -1.15 -27.77
CA PRO A 228 27.64 -1.26 -29.22
C PRO A 228 26.53 -0.38 -29.81
N VAL A 229 26.76 0.11 -31.05
CA VAL A 229 25.79 0.96 -31.78
C VAL A 229 24.59 0.16 -32.32
N GLU A 230 24.67 -1.18 -32.42
CA GLU A 230 23.65 -2.06 -33.05
C GLU A 230 22.47 -2.44 -32.15
#